data_4cb56bec25ccc54fb539963faa6b05d6
#
_entry.id   4cb56bec25ccc54fb539963faa6b05d6
#
_cell.length_a   1.000
_cell.length_b   1.000
_cell.length_c   1.000
_cell.angle_alpha   90.00
_cell.angle_beta   90.00
_cell.angle_gamma   90.00
#
_symmetry.space_group_name_H-M   'P 1'
#
loop_
_entity.id
_entity.type
_entity.pdbx_description
1 polymer ?
#
loop_
_entity_poly.entity_id
_entity_poly.type
_entity_poly.pdbx_seq_one_letter_code
_entity_poly.pdbx_strand_id
1 'polypeptide(L)'
;MAIAILLVVFGLSAAVTIPLLFAACTIMGTLGVVYLVAHQVTMATYVTNLVQLIGLGIAIDYSLLIVYRFREELARNGSKDDAILRTMATAGRAVVFSGATVAIGLALLLFMPSPFMRSMGIGGFLIPLVSVLAATTLQPALLSLYGRGGIKRVAVAEFMRRRLHVPLPRLAGTDDIEQGMWARLARAIMRRPVAFLAAGATLLVAIAIPVFSLELTPGSAFGIPQHPQAVRGFNILRHAVGPGALSPTQIVVDTGAQGGARAPAAQRSIVTLAAKLRHDPEVIAVRYRPTKPFIDSSDRYAQIVVAGKHEYGEAPAQSFVHRLRGDIVPSVSWPAGVRVLAGGGPPQGVDFIDRSYQVFPWLVVAVLVLTYLLLMRAFRSLILPLKAVLLNLLSVAAAYGALVIVFKWGVGKDLWGLYSFEQVEAWIPIFLFAMLFGLSMDYEVFLVTRMRESWDETKDNGRAVVEGLERTGRIVTAAAIVMVAAFSGFIAGRVVGLQEFGLGLAVAIFVDATIVRAVLVPSLMALFGRWNWWLPPTVARVIRVPPSPLEVPTS
;
A
#
# COMPACT_ATOMS: atom_id res chain seq x y z
N MET A 1 13.28 -5.82 15.14
CA MET A 1 13.70 -6.25 13.80
C MET A 1 14.42 -5.14 13.03
N ALA A 2 13.86 -3.95 12.83
CA ALA A 2 14.51 -2.83 12.16
C ALA A 2 15.90 -2.46 12.72
N ILE A 3 16.06 -2.41 14.06
CA ILE A 3 17.34 -2.15 14.72
C ILE A 3 18.39 -3.22 14.36
N ALA A 4 18.00 -4.50 14.33
CA ALA A 4 18.92 -5.59 13.98
C ALA A 4 19.42 -5.46 12.54
N ILE A 5 18.55 -5.06 11.61
CA ILE A 5 18.91 -4.86 10.21
C ILE A 5 19.78 -3.62 10.03
N LEU A 6 19.45 -2.52 10.69
CA LEU A 6 20.30 -1.32 10.70
C LEU A 6 21.70 -1.60 11.26
N LEU A 7 21.79 -2.47 12.29
CA LEU A 7 23.07 -2.93 12.83
C LEU A 7 23.83 -3.79 11.83
N VAL A 8 23.16 -4.62 11.04
CA VAL A 8 23.79 -5.40 9.95
C VAL A 8 24.29 -4.49 8.81
N VAL A 9 23.50 -3.49 8.42
CA VAL A 9 23.81 -2.57 7.32
C VAL A 9 24.91 -1.56 7.69
N PHE A 10 24.80 -0.94 8.86
CA PHE A 10 25.70 0.13 9.30
C PHE A 10 26.80 -0.33 10.29
N GLY A 11 26.69 -1.55 10.82
CA GLY A 11 27.53 -2.01 11.91
C GLY A 11 27.17 -1.33 13.25
N LEU A 12 27.94 -1.61 14.31
CA LEU A 12 27.87 -0.85 15.57
C LEU A 12 28.50 0.53 15.38
N SER A 13 27.85 1.41 14.64
CA SER A 13 28.29 2.80 14.48
C SER A 13 27.18 3.74 14.94
N ALA A 14 27.55 4.94 15.36
CA ALA A 14 26.58 6.00 15.68
C ALA A 14 25.65 6.32 14.49
N ALA A 15 26.01 5.93 13.28
CA ALA A 15 25.14 6.06 12.10
C ALA A 15 23.83 5.26 12.18
N VAL A 16 23.73 4.24 13.04
CA VAL A 16 22.46 3.53 13.30
C VAL A 16 21.47 4.39 14.07
N THR A 17 21.96 5.28 14.93
CA THR A 17 21.08 6.12 15.74
C THR A 17 20.43 7.24 14.91
N ILE A 18 21.05 7.68 13.81
CA ILE A 18 20.50 8.73 12.94
C ILE A 18 19.14 8.33 12.34
N PRO A 19 19.00 7.17 11.63
CA PRO A 19 17.69 6.75 11.11
C PRO A 19 16.64 6.54 12.20
N LEU A 20 17.02 6.07 13.39
CA LEU A 20 16.09 5.84 14.50
C LEU A 20 15.59 7.15 15.09
N LEU A 21 16.47 8.13 15.35
CA LEU A 21 16.07 9.47 15.80
C LEU A 21 15.23 10.18 14.76
N PHE A 22 15.62 10.07 13.49
CA PHE A 22 14.88 10.62 12.40
C PHE A 22 13.46 10.04 12.32
N ALA A 23 13.32 8.71 12.41
CA ALA A 23 12.02 8.04 12.40
C ALA A 23 11.17 8.44 13.62
N ALA A 24 11.75 8.47 14.81
CA ALA A 24 11.04 8.90 16.02
C ALA A 24 10.50 10.31 15.89
N CYS A 25 11.34 11.28 15.48
CA CYS A 25 10.91 12.66 15.30
C CYS A 25 9.85 12.81 14.20
N THR A 26 10.00 12.09 13.09
CA THR A 26 9.05 12.14 11.98
C THR A 26 7.69 11.56 12.39
N ILE A 27 7.66 10.40 13.07
CA ILE A 27 6.43 9.78 13.55
C ILE A 27 5.75 10.69 14.59
N MET A 28 6.49 11.18 15.58
CA MET A 28 5.93 12.07 16.61
C MET A 28 5.42 13.37 16.01
N GLY A 29 6.17 13.96 15.09
CA GLY A 29 5.74 15.16 14.37
C GLY A 29 4.46 14.93 13.55
N THR A 30 4.39 13.81 12.84
CA THR A 30 3.19 13.44 12.07
C THR A 30 1.99 13.18 12.99
N LEU A 31 2.17 12.47 14.09
CA LEU A 31 1.10 12.24 15.08
C LEU A 31 0.63 13.57 15.71
N GLY A 32 1.55 14.50 15.97
CA GLY A 32 1.21 15.85 16.44
C GLY A 32 0.33 16.61 15.43
N VAL A 33 0.67 16.56 14.14
CA VAL A 33 -0.16 17.18 13.09
C VAL A 33 -1.51 16.47 12.97
N VAL A 34 -1.52 15.11 12.99
CA VAL A 34 -2.77 14.33 12.97
C VAL A 34 -3.65 14.67 14.17
N TYR A 35 -3.08 14.85 15.36
CA TYR A 35 -3.81 15.29 16.56
C TYR A 35 -4.51 16.65 16.34
N LEU A 36 -3.80 17.62 15.76
CA LEU A 36 -4.40 18.92 15.44
C LEU A 36 -5.53 18.81 14.42
N VAL A 37 -5.35 18.00 13.38
CA VAL A 37 -6.39 17.75 12.35
C VAL A 37 -7.61 17.02 12.95
N ALA A 38 -7.40 16.12 13.90
CA ALA A 38 -8.47 15.36 14.55
C ALA A 38 -9.42 16.23 15.39
N HIS A 39 -9.05 17.46 15.74
CA HIS A 39 -9.96 18.44 16.35
C HIS A 39 -10.98 19.02 15.35
N GLN A 40 -10.67 18.98 14.07
CA GLN A 40 -11.51 19.55 13.02
C GLN A 40 -12.27 18.48 12.22
N VAL A 41 -11.71 17.26 12.12
CA VAL A 41 -12.25 16.17 11.31
C VAL A 41 -12.22 14.87 12.10
N THR A 42 -13.32 14.13 12.06
CA THR A 42 -13.38 12.79 12.69
C THR A 42 -12.36 11.86 12.03
N MET A 43 -11.43 11.33 12.83
CA MET A 43 -10.35 10.45 12.39
C MET A 43 -10.55 9.03 12.91
N ALA A 44 -10.29 8.04 12.06
CA ALA A 44 -10.28 6.65 12.46
C ALA A 44 -9.06 6.33 13.35
N THR A 45 -9.24 5.54 14.41
CA THR A 45 -8.13 5.12 15.31
C THR A 45 -7.01 4.39 14.60
N TYR A 46 -7.30 3.71 13.51
CA TYR A 46 -6.30 3.04 12.66
C TYR A 46 -5.24 3.99 12.07
N VAL A 47 -5.53 5.28 11.95
CA VAL A 47 -4.57 6.28 11.45
C VAL A 47 -3.31 6.34 12.30
N THR A 48 -3.41 6.19 13.62
CA THR A 48 -2.23 6.18 14.51
C THR A 48 -1.32 4.99 14.23
N ASN A 49 -1.88 3.79 14.03
CA ASN A 49 -1.12 2.61 13.65
C ASN A 49 -0.46 2.77 12.27
N LEU A 50 -1.21 3.31 11.32
CA LEU A 50 -0.73 3.62 9.97
C LEU A 50 0.48 4.57 10.02
N VAL A 51 0.36 5.70 10.74
CA VAL A 51 1.41 6.70 10.87
C VAL A 51 2.67 6.09 11.48
N GLN A 52 2.53 5.28 12.53
CA GLN A 52 3.68 4.66 13.19
C GLN A 52 4.43 3.72 12.24
N LEU A 53 3.72 2.93 11.49
CA LEU A 53 4.29 1.82 10.73
C LEU A 53 4.76 2.23 9.34
N ILE A 54 3.97 3.01 8.60
CA ILE A 54 4.40 3.61 7.33
C ILE A 54 5.48 4.65 7.60
N GLY A 55 5.30 5.47 8.65
CA GLY A 55 6.27 6.46 9.07
C GLY A 55 7.63 5.85 9.40
N LEU A 56 7.64 4.69 10.09
CA LEU A 56 8.87 3.96 10.37
C LEU A 56 9.56 3.50 9.07
N GLY A 57 8.80 2.90 8.13
CA GLY A 57 9.32 2.43 6.85
C GLY A 57 9.93 3.56 6.02
N ILE A 58 9.16 4.60 5.74
CA ILE A 58 9.56 5.75 4.92
C ILE A 58 10.71 6.53 5.58
N ALA A 59 10.63 6.78 6.89
CA ALA A 59 11.65 7.56 7.59
C ALA A 59 13.00 6.84 7.60
N ILE A 60 13.03 5.55 7.90
CA ILE A 60 14.27 4.77 7.86
C ILE A 60 14.86 4.79 6.46
N ASP A 61 14.03 4.61 5.44
CA ASP A 61 14.45 4.57 4.04
C ASP A 61 15.08 5.89 3.59
N TYR A 62 14.40 7.02 3.81
CA TYR A 62 14.94 8.34 3.44
C TYR A 62 16.22 8.66 4.20
N SER A 63 16.26 8.36 5.49
CA SER A 63 17.47 8.56 6.27
C SER A 63 18.61 7.67 5.78
N LEU A 64 18.34 6.42 5.44
CA LEU A 64 19.32 5.46 4.92
C LEU A 64 19.96 5.95 3.61
N LEU A 65 19.13 6.43 2.68
CA LEU A 65 19.59 6.99 1.40
C LEU A 65 20.52 8.19 1.60
N ILE A 66 20.12 9.13 2.48
CA ILE A 66 20.90 10.33 2.78
C ILE A 66 22.22 9.98 3.49
N VAL A 67 22.18 9.10 4.51
CA VAL A 67 23.39 8.68 5.26
C VAL A 67 24.37 7.94 4.36
N TYR A 68 23.86 7.08 3.47
CA TYR A 68 24.71 6.37 2.50
C TYR A 68 25.42 7.34 1.56
N ARG A 69 24.67 8.28 0.99
CA ARG A 69 25.24 9.29 0.09
C ARG A 69 26.24 10.20 0.80
N PHE A 70 25.93 10.60 2.02
CA PHE A 70 26.86 11.39 2.83
C PHE A 70 28.18 10.66 3.07
N ARG A 71 28.15 9.36 3.35
CA ARG A 71 29.37 8.56 3.49
C ARG A 71 30.19 8.51 2.20
N GLU A 72 29.53 8.37 1.06
CA GLU A 72 30.17 8.38 -0.25
C GLU A 72 30.88 9.73 -0.52
N GLU A 73 30.18 10.84 -0.30
CA GLU A 73 30.73 12.17 -0.51
C GLU A 73 31.86 12.51 0.49
N LEU A 74 31.70 12.10 1.74
CA LEU A 74 32.74 12.30 2.75
C LEU A 74 34.03 11.52 2.42
N ALA A 75 33.93 10.34 1.82
CA ALA A 75 35.06 9.55 1.37
C ALA A 75 35.78 10.19 0.20
N ARG A 76 35.05 10.92 -0.67
CA ARG A 76 35.65 11.57 -1.87
C ARG A 76 36.34 12.90 -1.53
N ASN A 77 35.70 13.75 -0.72
CA ASN A 77 36.09 15.17 -0.63
C ASN A 77 36.73 15.57 0.71
N GLY A 78 36.74 14.72 1.70
CA GLY A 78 37.40 14.99 2.99
C GLY A 78 36.77 16.10 3.88
N SER A 79 35.99 17.06 3.34
CA SER A 79 35.27 18.10 4.08
C SER A 79 33.87 17.62 4.48
N LYS A 80 33.49 17.84 5.75
CA LYS A 80 32.16 17.46 6.26
C LYS A 80 31.06 18.33 5.66
N ASP A 81 31.29 19.64 5.61
CA ASP A 81 30.27 20.59 5.20
C ASP A 81 30.00 20.48 3.69
N ASP A 82 31.03 20.33 2.87
CA ASP A 82 30.87 20.05 1.44
C ASP A 82 30.17 18.71 1.18
N ALA A 83 30.48 17.68 1.97
CA ALA A 83 29.79 16.41 1.88
C ALA A 83 28.29 16.53 2.21
N ILE A 84 27.90 17.31 3.21
CA ILE A 84 26.49 17.59 3.53
C ILE A 84 25.84 18.34 2.37
N LEU A 85 26.44 19.41 1.86
CA LEU A 85 25.88 20.22 0.77
C LEU A 85 25.64 19.38 -0.49
N ARG A 86 26.63 18.57 -0.90
CA ARG A 86 26.50 17.68 -2.08
C ARG A 86 25.49 16.58 -1.87
N THR A 87 25.42 16.02 -0.65
CA THR A 87 24.42 15.02 -0.30
C THR A 87 23.01 15.58 -0.42
N MET A 88 22.78 16.78 0.12
CA MET A 88 21.47 17.43 0.05
C MET A 88 21.12 17.88 -1.37
N ALA A 89 22.11 18.29 -2.17
CA ALA A 89 21.91 18.62 -3.57
C ALA A 89 21.54 17.41 -4.46
N THR A 90 21.86 16.19 -4.04
CA THR A 90 21.60 14.95 -4.79
C THR A 90 20.55 14.08 -4.11
N ALA A 91 20.89 13.39 -3.02
CA ALA A 91 19.98 12.51 -2.29
C ALA A 91 18.79 13.28 -1.66
N GLY A 92 19.03 14.50 -1.17
CA GLY A 92 17.95 15.37 -0.64
C GLY A 92 16.90 15.67 -1.71
N ARG A 93 17.31 16.02 -2.93
CA ARG A 93 16.34 16.23 -4.04
C ARG A 93 15.59 14.95 -4.41
N ALA A 94 16.26 13.81 -4.41
CA ALA A 94 15.62 12.52 -4.66
C ALA A 94 14.53 12.25 -3.61
N VAL A 95 14.82 12.46 -2.32
CA VAL A 95 13.86 12.30 -1.22
C VAL A 95 12.67 13.25 -1.34
N VAL A 96 12.89 14.52 -1.72
CA VAL A 96 11.79 15.47 -1.95
C VAL A 96 10.88 15.00 -3.09
N PHE A 97 11.45 14.57 -4.20
CA PHE A 97 10.68 14.07 -5.33
C PHE A 97 9.91 12.81 -4.96
N SER A 98 10.56 11.86 -4.31
CA SER A 98 10.00 10.62 -3.80
C SER A 98 8.84 10.88 -2.84
N GLY A 99 9.09 11.66 -1.80
CA GLY A 99 8.04 11.99 -0.83
C GLY A 99 6.84 12.70 -1.43
N ALA A 100 7.06 13.52 -2.46
CA ALA A 100 5.96 14.15 -3.19
C ALA A 100 5.12 13.11 -3.96
N THR A 101 5.73 12.12 -4.60
CA THR A 101 5.00 11.06 -5.31
C THR A 101 4.20 10.18 -4.37
N VAL A 102 4.77 9.79 -3.22
CA VAL A 102 4.05 9.04 -2.17
C VAL A 102 2.89 9.88 -1.61
N ALA A 103 3.14 11.15 -1.29
CA ALA A 103 2.11 12.04 -0.78
C ALA A 103 0.93 12.19 -1.75
N ILE A 104 1.22 12.36 -3.05
CA ILE A 104 0.19 12.46 -4.09
C ILE A 104 -0.61 11.16 -4.20
N GLY A 105 0.05 10.00 -4.20
CA GLY A 105 -0.62 8.69 -4.26
C GLY A 105 -1.60 8.51 -3.09
N LEU A 106 -1.16 8.81 -1.86
CA LEU A 106 -1.97 8.70 -0.66
C LEU A 106 -3.03 9.81 -0.53
N ALA A 107 -2.77 11.02 -1.07
CA ALA A 107 -3.75 12.11 -1.11
C ALA A 107 -5.00 11.75 -1.93
N LEU A 108 -4.89 10.88 -2.93
CA LEU A 108 -6.04 10.44 -3.72
C LEU A 108 -7.07 9.66 -2.88
N LEU A 109 -6.67 9.07 -1.76
CA LEU A 109 -7.59 8.44 -0.81
C LEU A 109 -8.54 9.45 -0.13
N LEU A 110 -8.22 10.75 -0.16
CA LEU A 110 -9.11 11.82 0.33
C LEU A 110 -10.42 11.91 -0.48
N PHE A 111 -10.39 11.45 -1.72
CA PHE A 111 -11.56 11.44 -2.62
C PHE A 111 -12.43 10.19 -2.44
N MET A 112 -12.02 9.24 -1.59
CA MET A 112 -12.83 8.07 -1.30
C MET A 112 -14.12 8.43 -0.55
N PRO A 113 -15.25 7.76 -0.83
CA PRO A 113 -16.53 8.09 -0.23
C PRO A 113 -16.61 7.76 1.27
N SER A 114 -15.79 6.83 1.75
CA SER A 114 -15.78 6.38 3.14
C SER A 114 -14.98 7.35 4.05
N PRO A 115 -15.54 7.82 5.18
CA PRO A 115 -14.80 8.59 6.18
C PRO A 115 -13.58 7.86 6.73
N PHE A 116 -13.65 6.53 6.86
CA PHE A 116 -12.53 5.67 7.25
C PHE A 116 -11.36 5.81 6.26
N MET A 117 -11.63 5.65 4.96
CA MET A 117 -10.61 5.76 3.91
C MET A 117 -10.04 7.18 3.81
N ARG A 118 -10.87 8.20 3.98
CA ARG A 118 -10.41 9.61 4.01
C ARG A 118 -9.46 9.88 5.17
N SER A 119 -9.78 9.39 6.36
CA SER A 119 -8.88 9.56 7.51
C SER A 119 -7.55 8.85 7.30
N MET A 120 -7.55 7.64 6.70
CA MET A 120 -6.34 6.95 6.29
C MET A 120 -5.55 7.75 5.23
N GLY A 121 -6.25 8.38 4.29
CA GLY A 121 -5.67 9.28 3.29
C GLY A 121 -5.00 10.51 3.92
N ILE A 122 -5.63 11.13 4.91
CA ILE A 122 -5.05 12.28 5.65
C ILE A 122 -3.75 11.86 6.33
N GLY A 123 -3.78 10.79 7.14
CA GLY A 123 -2.58 10.28 7.81
C GLY A 123 -1.49 9.89 6.82
N GLY A 124 -1.87 9.14 5.78
CA GLY A 124 -0.97 8.71 4.72
C GLY A 124 -0.33 9.86 3.94
N PHE A 125 -1.06 10.93 3.65
CA PHE A 125 -0.55 12.13 3.00
C PHE A 125 0.43 12.92 3.90
N LEU A 126 0.13 13.03 5.19
CA LEU A 126 0.95 13.79 6.13
C LEU A 126 2.31 13.13 6.40
N ILE A 127 2.37 11.79 6.42
CA ILE A 127 3.61 11.04 6.70
C ILE A 127 4.76 11.45 5.76
N PRO A 128 4.63 11.32 4.42
CA PRO A 128 5.72 11.67 3.51
C PRO A 128 6.04 13.17 3.54
N LEU A 129 5.07 14.04 3.76
CA LEU A 129 5.32 15.48 3.86
C LEU A 129 6.18 15.83 5.07
N VAL A 130 5.84 15.32 6.25
CA VAL A 130 6.63 15.53 7.47
C VAL A 130 7.99 14.85 7.33
N SER A 131 8.06 13.67 6.68
CA SER A 131 9.32 12.99 6.42
C SER A 131 10.25 13.79 5.50
N VAL A 132 9.72 14.40 4.45
CA VAL A 132 10.47 15.27 3.55
C VAL A 132 10.96 16.53 4.28
N LEU A 133 10.10 17.17 5.07
CA LEU A 133 10.48 18.31 5.89
C LEU A 133 11.61 17.95 6.87
N ALA A 134 11.49 16.83 7.55
CA ALA A 134 12.54 16.34 8.45
C ALA A 134 13.82 15.95 7.67
N ALA A 135 13.71 15.36 6.49
CA ALA A 135 14.85 15.00 5.65
C ALA A 135 15.66 16.24 5.17
N THR A 136 14.97 17.35 4.95
CA THR A 136 15.62 18.59 4.48
C THR A 136 16.10 19.49 5.61
N THR A 137 15.64 19.30 6.84
CA THR A 137 15.98 20.14 8.00
C THR A 137 16.71 19.35 9.10
N LEU A 138 16.07 18.34 9.68
CA LEU A 138 16.62 17.55 10.78
C LEU A 138 17.81 16.69 10.35
N GLN A 139 17.72 16.05 9.17
CA GLN A 139 18.74 15.11 8.71
C GLN A 139 20.13 15.77 8.52
N PRO A 140 20.27 16.93 7.82
CA PRO A 140 21.56 17.60 7.73
C PRO A 140 22.07 18.07 9.10
N ALA A 141 21.21 18.48 10.03
CA ALA A 141 21.59 18.83 11.40
C ALA A 141 22.17 17.60 12.14
N LEU A 142 21.50 16.44 12.05
CA LEU A 142 22.02 15.20 12.65
C LEU A 142 23.36 14.79 12.03
N LEU A 143 23.52 14.89 10.72
CA LEU A 143 24.80 14.59 10.05
C LEU A 143 25.91 15.55 10.50
N SER A 144 25.58 16.82 10.74
CA SER A 144 26.52 17.81 11.26
C SER A 144 26.99 17.49 12.68
N LEU A 145 26.11 16.99 13.55
CA LEU A 145 26.44 16.62 14.93
C LEU A 145 27.37 15.40 14.99
N TYR A 146 27.12 14.37 14.18
CA TYR A 146 27.87 13.11 14.26
C TYR A 146 29.30 13.17 13.68
N GLY A 147 29.62 14.11 12.79
CA GLY A 147 30.97 14.36 12.28
C GLY A 147 31.69 13.14 11.69
N ARG A 148 33.00 13.28 11.46
CA ARG A 148 33.86 12.18 10.91
C ARG A 148 34.01 10.99 11.86
N GLY A 149 33.99 11.21 13.19
CA GLY A 149 34.26 10.16 14.19
C GLY A 149 33.09 9.18 14.37
N GLY A 150 31.85 9.67 14.32
CA GLY A 150 30.66 8.87 14.58
C GLY A 150 30.25 7.93 13.44
N ILE A 151 30.84 8.09 12.26
CA ILE A 151 30.48 7.33 11.04
C ILE A 151 31.51 6.25 10.71
N LYS A 152 32.65 6.19 11.42
CA LYS A 152 33.62 5.10 11.26
C LYS A 152 33.00 3.77 11.71
N ARG A 153 33.06 2.78 10.82
CA ARG A 153 32.63 1.41 11.13
C ARG A 153 33.43 0.86 12.30
N VAL A 154 32.77 0.51 13.39
CA VAL A 154 33.30 -0.51 14.29
C VAL A 154 32.90 -1.84 13.67
N ALA A 155 33.88 -2.64 13.26
CA ALA A 155 33.70 -3.86 12.48
C ALA A 155 33.06 -4.98 13.28
N VAL A 156 31.75 -4.86 13.59
CA VAL A 156 30.96 -5.96 14.19
C VAL A 156 30.82 -7.11 13.20
N ALA A 157 30.66 -6.82 11.91
CA ALA A 157 30.69 -7.85 10.88
C ALA A 157 32.05 -8.57 10.87
N GLU A 158 33.13 -7.87 11.13
CA GLU A 158 34.48 -8.44 11.22
C GLU A 158 34.71 -9.18 12.53
N PHE A 159 34.16 -8.67 13.63
CA PHE A 159 34.17 -9.36 14.92
C PHE A 159 33.28 -10.63 14.91
N MET A 160 32.09 -10.58 14.35
CA MET A 160 31.21 -11.76 14.19
C MET A 160 31.79 -12.78 13.21
N ARG A 161 32.40 -12.34 12.10
CA ARG A 161 33.07 -13.23 11.15
C ARG A 161 34.26 -13.95 11.80
N ARG A 162 35.05 -13.25 12.63
CA ARG A 162 36.18 -13.85 13.33
C ARG A 162 35.76 -14.82 14.45
N ARG A 163 34.62 -14.57 15.11
CA ARG A 163 34.18 -15.41 16.25
C ARG A 163 33.16 -16.48 15.92
N LEU A 164 32.28 -16.25 14.92
CA LEU A 164 31.15 -17.15 14.64
C LEU A 164 31.28 -17.89 13.31
N HIS A 165 32.33 -17.70 12.52
CA HIS A 165 32.58 -18.35 11.22
C HIS A 165 31.38 -18.31 10.25
N VAL A 166 30.43 -17.38 10.45
CA VAL A 166 29.28 -17.22 9.57
C VAL A 166 29.70 -16.44 8.32
N PRO A 167 29.55 -16.97 7.11
CA PRO A 167 29.88 -16.26 5.87
C PRO A 167 28.80 -15.20 5.61
N LEU A 168 28.88 -14.06 6.32
CA LEU A 168 28.04 -12.92 5.99
C LEU A 168 28.49 -12.31 4.66
N PRO A 169 27.61 -12.07 3.69
CA PRO A 169 27.97 -11.44 2.43
C PRO A 169 28.58 -10.07 2.72
N ARG A 170 29.69 -9.76 2.05
CA ARG A 170 30.34 -8.44 2.10
C ARG A 170 29.41 -7.39 1.49
N LEU A 171 28.50 -6.84 2.31
CA LEU A 171 27.55 -5.79 1.90
C LEU A 171 28.23 -4.43 1.68
N ALA A 172 29.50 -4.28 1.99
CA ALA A 172 30.23 -3.03 1.79
C ALA A 172 31.75 -3.26 1.70
N GLY A 173 32.27 -3.33 0.50
CA GLY A 173 33.65 -3.13 0.13
C GLY A 173 33.70 -2.12 -1.02
N THR A 174 34.65 -1.18 -0.95
CA THR A 174 34.93 -0.17 -1.99
C THR A 174 35.77 -0.71 -3.14
N ASP A 175 36.03 -2.03 -3.16
CA ASP A 175 36.95 -2.63 -4.10
C ASP A 175 36.18 -3.32 -5.22
N ASP A 176 36.58 -3.01 -6.46
CA ASP A 176 36.16 -3.51 -7.77
C ASP A 176 34.68 -3.33 -8.15
N ILE A 177 34.39 -2.13 -8.66
CA ILE A 177 33.11 -1.76 -9.25
C ILE A 177 32.75 -2.70 -10.42
N GLU A 178 33.70 -3.23 -11.18
CA GLU A 178 33.42 -4.04 -12.37
C GLU A 178 33.18 -5.54 -12.12
N GLN A 179 33.41 -6.07 -10.92
CA GLN A 179 33.34 -7.51 -10.63
C GLN A 179 32.20 -7.90 -9.64
N GLY A 180 31.34 -6.95 -9.24
CA GLY A 180 30.27 -7.16 -8.29
C GLY A 180 29.20 -8.14 -8.78
N MET A 181 28.42 -8.71 -7.83
CA MET A 181 27.28 -9.59 -8.12
C MET A 181 26.27 -8.91 -9.06
N TRP A 182 26.01 -7.63 -8.85
CA TRP A 182 25.06 -6.83 -9.63
C TRP A 182 25.54 -6.59 -11.07
N ALA A 183 26.83 -6.34 -11.27
CA ALA A 183 27.42 -6.22 -12.61
C ALA A 183 27.38 -7.56 -13.37
N ARG A 184 27.61 -8.68 -12.67
CA ARG A 184 27.48 -10.02 -13.28
C ARG A 184 26.04 -10.31 -13.70
N LEU A 185 25.07 -10.00 -12.82
CA LEU A 185 23.64 -10.15 -13.13
C LEU A 185 23.24 -9.27 -14.32
N ALA A 186 23.61 -7.98 -14.31
CA ALA A 186 23.32 -7.06 -15.41
C ALA A 186 23.88 -7.55 -16.75
N ARG A 187 25.13 -8.01 -16.76
CA ARG A 187 25.76 -8.58 -17.96
C ARG A 187 25.09 -9.89 -18.43
N ALA A 188 24.64 -10.74 -17.51
CA ALA A 188 23.88 -11.94 -17.86
C ALA A 188 22.54 -11.59 -18.52
N ILE A 189 21.82 -10.61 -17.96
CA ILE A 189 20.57 -10.09 -18.51
C ILE A 189 20.79 -9.48 -19.89
N MET A 190 21.81 -8.63 -20.04
CA MET A 190 22.14 -8.01 -21.33
C MET A 190 22.45 -9.03 -22.43
N ARG A 191 23.00 -10.22 -22.07
CA ARG A 191 23.27 -11.31 -23.03
C ARG A 191 22.00 -12.07 -23.46
N ARG A 192 21.00 -12.21 -22.58
CA ARG A 192 19.77 -12.98 -22.84
C ARG A 192 18.52 -12.27 -22.32
N PRO A 193 18.24 -11.03 -22.77
CA PRO A 193 17.20 -10.19 -22.17
C PRO A 193 15.80 -10.80 -22.29
N VAL A 194 15.47 -11.47 -23.40
CA VAL A 194 14.17 -12.10 -23.63
C VAL A 194 13.93 -13.25 -22.63
N ALA A 195 14.95 -14.07 -22.37
CA ALA A 195 14.82 -15.20 -21.44
C ALA A 195 14.57 -14.72 -20.00
N PHE A 196 15.33 -13.71 -19.54
CA PHE A 196 15.13 -13.12 -18.21
C PHE A 196 13.78 -12.40 -18.10
N LEU A 197 13.37 -11.66 -19.15
CA LEU A 197 12.06 -11.02 -19.19
C LEU A 197 10.92 -12.05 -19.11
N ALA A 198 10.98 -13.09 -19.95
CA ALA A 198 9.97 -14.15 -19.97
C ALA A 198 9.89 -14.88 -18.63
N ALA A 199 11.02 -15.29 -18.06
CA ALA A 199 11.03 -15.97 -16.76
C ALA A 199 10.45 -15.10 -15.64
N GLY A 200 10.90 -13.85 -15.53
CA GLY A 200 10.41 -12.93 -14.50
C GLY A 200 8.93 -12.56 -14.68
N ALA A 201 8.50 -12.28 -15.92
CA ALA A 201 7.12 -11.96 -16.23
C ALA A 201 6.19 -13.16 -15.98
N THR A 202 6.57 -14.37 -16.40
CA THR A 202 5.79 -15.59 -16.15
C THR A 202 5.63 -15.85 -14.65
N LEU A 203 6.70 -15.68 -13.87
CA LEU A 203 6.64 -15.85 -12.42
C LEU A 203 5.67 -14.85 -11.79
N LEU A 204 5.76 -13.57 -12.16
CA LEU A 204 4.86 -12.54 -11.61
C LEU A 204 3.42 -12.75 -12.04
N VAL A 205 3.18 -13.09 -13.30
CA VAL A 205 1.84 -13.41 -13.79
C VAL A 205 1.26 -14.62 -13.06
N ALA A 206 2.05 -15.67 -12.85
CA ALA A 206 1.61 -16.85 -12.09
C ALA A 206 1.18 -16.50 -10.65
N ILE A 207 1.94 -15.62 -9.97
CA ILE A 207 1.58 -15.12 -8.63
C ILE A 207 0.35 -14.20 -8.70
N ALA A 208 0.15 -13.45 -9.79
CA ALA A 208 -0.95 -12.52 -9.95
C ALA A 208 -2.29 -13.17 -10.33
N ILE A 209 -2.28 -14.33 -11.05
CA ILE A 209 -3.51 -15.02 -11.50
C ILE A 209 -4.57 -15.19 -10.40
N PRO A 210 -4.22 -15.58 -9.14
CA PRO A 210 -5.19 -15.71 -8.07
C PRO A 210 -6.01 -14.46 -7.77
N VAL A 211 -5.59 -13.27 -8.20
CA VAL A 211 -6.35 -12.02 -8.00
C VAL A 211 -7.78 -12.09 -8.55
N PHE A 212 -8.00 -12.87 -9.61
CA PHE A 212 -9.34 -13.06 -10.19
C PHE A 212 -10.31 -13.83 -9.28
N SER A 213 -9.81 -14.49 -8.24
CA SER A 213 -10.62 -15.14 -7.21
C SER A 213 -10.68 -14.31 -5.91
N LEU A 214 -10.30 -13.04 -5.97
CA LEU A 214 -10.37 -12.13 -4.82
C LEU A 214 -11.82 -11.88 -4.43
N GLU A 215 -12.16 -12.21 -3.20
CA GLU A 215 -13.44 -11.89 -2.58
C GLU A 215 -13.22 -10.91 -1.43
N LEU A 216 -14.13 -9.95 -1.31
CA LEU A 216 -13.97 -8.82 -0.40
C LEU A 216 -14.94 -8.92 0.77
N THR A 217 -14.44 -8.58 1.96
CA THR A 217 -15.25 -8.42 3.16
C THR A 217 -15.14 -6.99 3.69
N PRO A 218 -16.23 -6.41 4.25
CA PRO A 218 -16.14 -5.13 4.95
C PRO A 218 -15.41 -5.25 6.30
N GLY A 219 -15.13 -6.47 6.75
CA GLY A 219 -14.53 -6.85 8.02
C GLY A 219 -15.26 -8.00 8.68
N SER A 220 -14.64 -8.62 9.68
CA SER A 220 -15.21 -9.72 10.44
C SER A 220 -14.80 -9.65 11.91
N ALA A 221 -15.68 -10.12 12.81
CA ALA A 221 -15.34 -10.31 14.22
C ALA A 221 -14.30 -11.44 14.44
N PHE A 222 -14.08 -12.30 13.46
CA PHE A 222 -13.00 -13.28 13.49
C PHE A 222 -11.63 -12.67 13.27
N GLY A 223 -11.56 -11.52 12.59
CA GLY A 223 -10.33 -10.81 12.27
C GLY A 223 -9.69 -10.09 13.47
N ILE A 224 -10.21 -10.23 14.69
CA ILE A 224 -9.70 -9.60 15.91
C ILE A 224 -9.19 -10.63 16.91
N PRO A 225 -8.31 -10.25 17.88
CA PRO A 225 -7.82 -11.16 18.90
C PRO A 225 -8.93 -11.84 19.68
N GLN A 226 -8.90 -13.18 19.81
CA GLN A 226 -9.98 -13.98 20.40
C GLN A 226 -9.93 -14.08 21.93
N HIS A 227 -8.84 -13.62 22.59
CA HIS A 227 -8.63 -13.71 24.04
C HIS A 227 -9.33 -12.63 24.89
N PRO A 228 -9.59 -11.39 24.39
CA PRO A 228 -10.25 -10.37 25.18
C PRO A 228 -11.63 -10.84 25.70
N GLN A 229 -11.99 -10.43 26.94
CA GLN A 229 -13.25 -10.82 27.56
C GLN A 229 -14.48 -10.46 26.70
N ALA A 230 -14.47 -9.26 26.09
CA ALA A 230 -15.53 -8.82 25.20
C ALA A 230 -15.72 -9.76 24.00
N VAL A 231 -14.62 -10.21 23.38
CA VAL A 231 -14.66 -11.11 22.22
C VAL A 231 -15.11 -12.52 22.64
N ARG A 232 -14.68 -12.99 23.80
CA ARG A 232 -15.20 -14.26 24.34
C ARG A 232 -16.69 -14.22 24.60
N GLY A 233 -17.20 -13.12 25.20
CA GLY A 233 -18.62 -12.90 25.39
C GLY A 233 -19.39 -12.84 24.06
N PHE A 234 -18.85 -12.13 23.07
CA PHE A 234 -19.40 -12.09 21.72
C PHE A 234 -19.46 -13.49 21.08
N ASN A 235 -18.41 -14.29 21.21
CA ASN A 235 -18.38 -15.67 20.70
C ASN A 235 -19.40 -16.58 21.37
N ILE A 236 -19.60 -16.47 22.68
CA ILE A 236 -20.67 -17.21 23.39
C ILE A 236 -22.03 -16.85 22.81
N LEU A 237 -22.32 -15.55 22.66
CA LEU A 237 -23.58 -15.09 22.07
C LEU A 237 -23.74 -15.60 20.63
N ARG A 238 -22.69 -15.53 19.82
CA ARG A 238 -22.70 -16.02 18.44
C ARG A 238 -23.06 -17.51 18.36
N HIS A 239 -22.51 -18.35 19.23
CA HIS A 239 -22.86 -19.77 19.28
C HIS A 239 -24.30 -20.00 19.76
N ALA A 240 -24.79 -19.15 20.66
CA ALA A 240 -26.13 -19.30 21.22
C ALA A 240 -27.25 -18.84 20.27
N VAL A 241 -27.05 -17.73 19.54
CA VAL A 241 -28.12 -17.10 18.73
C VAL A 241 -27.86 -17.11 17.22
N GLY A 242 -26.68 -17.56 16.80
CA GLY A 242 -26.22 -17.52 15.42
C GLY A 242 -25.44 -16.24 15.09
N PRO A 243 -24.46 -16.31 14.16
CA PRO A 243 -23.57 -15.19 13.84
C PRO A 243 -24.29 -13.99 13.24
N GLY A 244 -25.24 -14.19 12.34
CA GLY A 244 -25.97 -13.10 11.69
C GLY A 244 -27.02 -12.43 12.59
N ALA A 245 -27.40 -13.07 13.71
CA ALA A 245 -28.32 -12.47 14.66
C ALA A 245 -27.68 -11.33 15.47
N LEU A 246 -26.37 -11.28 15.59
CA LEU A 246 -25.63 -10.25 16.30
C LEU A 246 -25.45 -8.96 15.47
N SER A 247 -25.57 -9.07 14.15
CA SER A 247 -25.50 -7.93 13.22
C SER A 247 -26.67 -7.97 12.23
N PRO A 248 -27.92 -7.76 12.71
CA PRO A 248 -29.09 -7.94 11.87
C PRO A 248 -29.21 -6.87 10.78
N THR A 249 -29.84 -7.24 9.67
CA THR A 249 -30.34 -6.28 8.68
C THR A 249 -31.58 -5.60 9.21
N GLN A 250 -31.60 -4.27 9.19
CA GLN A 250 -32.72 -3.44 9.60
C GLN A 250 -33.35 -2.79 8.38
N ILE A 251 -34.60 -3.14 8.07
CA ILE A 251 -35.32 -2.58 6.95
C ILE A 251 -36.28 -1.52 7.49
N VAL A 252 -36.12 -0.29 7.05
CA VAL A 252 -36.95 0.84 7.44
C VAL A 252 -37.89 1.19 6.28
N VAL A 253 -39.17 1.19 6.55
CA VAL A 253 -40.20 1.62 5.62
C VAL A 253 -40.66 3.02 6.01
N ASP A 254 -40.28 4.04 5.22
CA ASP A 254 -40.75 5.43 5.38
C ASP A 254 -41.99 5.64 4.51
N THR A 255 -43.11 5.87 5.13
CA THR A 255 -44.38 6.06 4.43
C THR A 255 -44.64 7.50 3.99
N GLY A 256 -43.71 8.41 4.29
CA GLY A 256 -43.77 9.82 3.87
C GLY A 256 -44.72 10.69 4.69
N ALA A 257 -45.67 10.12 5.43
CA ALA A 257 -46.68 10.85 6.22
C ALA A 257 -46.87 10.26 7.62
N GLN A 258 -47.22 11.11 8.58
CA GLN A 258 -47.62 10.68 9.94
C GLN A 258 -48.86 9.76 9.87
N GLY A 259 -48.87 8.71 10.68
CA GLY A 259 -49.93 7.70 10.65
C GLY A 259 -49.83 6.71 9.49
N GLY A 260 -48.99 6.96 8.50
CA GLY A 260 -48.89 6.17 7.27
C GLY A 260 -48.46 4.72 7.51
N ALA A 261 -47.61 4.45 8.49
CA ALA A 261 -47.16 3.10 8.82
C ALA A 261 -48.31 2.21 9.37
N ARG A 262 -49.37 2.78 9.92
CA ARG A 262 -50.56 2.06 10.33
C ARG A 262 -51.63 1.95 9.25
N ALA A 263 -51.47 2.65 8.12
CA ALA A 263 -52.44 2.57 7.03
C ALA A 263 -52.56 1.12 6.51
N PRO A 264 -53.79 0.62 6.24
CA PRO A 264 -53.98 -0.78 5.85
C PRO A 264 -53.24 -1.19 4.60
N ALA A 265 -53.04 -0.28 3.65
CA ALA A 265 -52.27 -0.54 2.44
C ALA A 265 -50.76 -0.74 2.74
N ALA A 266 -50.16 0.14 3.56
CA ALA A 266 -48.76 0.02 3.97
C ALA A 266 -48.54 -1.24 4.81
N GLN A 267 -49.44 -1.53 5.76
CA GLN A 267 -49.38 -2.75 6.59
C GLN A 267 -49.42 -4.03 5.75
N ARG A 268 -50.26 -4.11 4.71
CA ARG A 268 -50.31 -5.26 3.81
C ARG A 268 -48.94 -5.44 3.10
N SER A 269 -48.35 -4.36 2.58
CA SER A 269 -47.05 -4.39 1.91
C SER A 269 -45.95 -4.82 2.89
N ILE A 270 -45.90 -4.29 4.10
CA ILE A 270 -44.92 -4.63 5.13
C ILE A 270 -45.04 -6.13 5.53
N VAL A 271 -46.24 -6.63 5.73
CA VAL A 271 -46.47 -8.04 6.07
C VAL A 271 -46.09 -8.95 4.89
N THR A 272 -46.40 -8.54 3.66
CA THR A 272 -45.98 -9.27 2.44
C THR A 272 -44.46 -9.32 2.31
N LEU A 273 -43.78 -8.18 2.55
CA LEU A 273 -42.34 -8.15 2.59
C LEU A 273 -41.78 -9.10 3.67
N ALA A 274 -42.30 -9.01 4.88
CA ALA A 274 -41.87 -9.88 5.99
C ALA A 274 -42.09 -11.37 5.69
N ALA A 275 -43.16 -11.72 4.98
CA ALA A 275 -43.45 -13.09 4.57
C ALA A 275 -42.41 -13.55 3.50
N LYS A 276 -42.15 -12.74 2.48
CA LYS A 276 -41.15 -13.07 1.44
C LYS A 276 -39.76 -13.23 2.05
N LEU A 277 -39.34 -12.37 2.98
CA LEU A 277 -38.05 -12.46 3.66
C LEU A 277 -37.85 -13.78 4.40
N ARG A 278 -38.91 -14.37 4.98
CA ARG A 278 -38.83 -15.66 5.70
C ARG A 278 -38.50 -16.84 4.77
N HIS A 279 -38.70 -16.67 3.46
CA HIS A 279 -38.38 -17.71 2.45
C HIS A 279 -37.00 -17.57 1.85
N ASP A 280 -36.26 -16.49 2.15
CA ASP A 280 -34.87 -16.37 1.68
C ASP A 280 -33.96 -17.35 2.43
N PRO A 281 -33.10 -18.09 1.71
CA PRO A 281 -32.23 -19.12 2.31
C PRO A 281 -31.25 -18.58 3.35
N GLU A 282 -30.93 -17.29 3.30
CA GLU A 282 -30.02 -16.63 4.27
C GLU A 282 -30.73 -16.26 5.58
N VAL A 283 -32.05 -16.17 5.60
CA VAL A 283 -32.80 -15.63 6.73
C VAL A 283 -33.14 -16.72 7.75
N ILE A 284 -32.78 -16.50 9.02
CA ILE A 284 -33.18 -17.34 10.17
C ILE A 284 -34.50 -16.83 10.77
N ALA A 285 -34.58 -15.51 10.96
CA ALA A 285 -35.75 -14.92 11.66
C ALA A 285 -36.06 -13.53 11.11
N VAL A 286 -37.36 -13.25 11.01
CA VAL A 286 -37.91 -11.93 10.69
C VAL A 286 -38.79 -11.47 11.84
N ARG A 287 -38.45 -10.32 12.43
CA ARG A 287 -39.19 -9.71 13.50
C ARG A 287 -39.89 -8.44 13.02
N TYR A 288 -41.18 -8.45 13.05
CA TYR A 288 -42.06 -7.30 12.84
C TYR A 288 -43.36 -7.47 13.65
N ARG A 289 -43.82 -6.40 14.28
CA ARG A 289 -45.14 -6.26 14.88
C ARG A 289 -45.64 -4.84 14.63
N PRO A 290 -46.96 -4.62 14.42
CA PRO A 290 -47.53 -3.29 14.19
C PRO A 290 -47.63 -2.45 15.47
N THR A 291 -46.66 -2.54 16.36
CA THR A 291 -46.57 -1.88 17.68
C THR A 291 -45.12 -1.43 17.93
N LYS A 292 -44.92 -0.57 18.92
CA LYS A 292 -43.56 -0.24 19.41
C LYS A 292 -42.83 -1.51 19.83
N PRO A 293 -41.53 -1.62 19.60
CA PRO A 293 -40.61 -0.62 19.01
C PRO A 293 -40.55 -0.62 17.47
N PHE A 294 -41.31 -1.45 16.76
CA PHE A 294 -41.25 -1.61 15.30
C PHE A 294 -41.96 -0.51 14.51
N ILE A 295 -42.84 0.27 15.16
CA ILE A 295 -43.40 1.50 14.60
C ILE A 295 -42.99 2.65 15.52
N ASP A 296 -42.54 3.74 14.94
CA ASP A 296 -42.10 4.92 15.67
C ASP A 296 -43.25 5.69 16.30
N SER A 297 -42.95 6.73 17.08
CA SER A 297 -43.97 7.53 17.78
C SER A 297 -44.83 8.40 16.88
N SER A 298 -44.38 8.68 15.67
CA SER A 298 -45.15 9.44 14.66
C SER A 298 -46.00 8.56 13.77
N ASP A 299 -45.88 7.24 13.90
CA ASP A 299 -46.50 6.24 13.04
C ASP A 299 -46.14 6.43 11.54
N ARG A 300 -45.00 7.11 11.24
CA ARG A 300 -44.48 7.33 9.89
C ARG A 300 -43.56 6.20 9.46
N TYR A 301 -42.72 5.71 10.36
CA TYR A 301 -41.70 4.72 10.06
C TYR A 301 -42.07 3.36 10.64
N ALA A 302 -41.85 2.32 9.83
CA ALA A 302 -41.90 0.94 10.31
C ALA A 302 -40.53 0.28 10.13
N GLN A 303 -40.15 -0.57 11.09
CA GLN A 303 -38.90 -1.30 11.08
C GLN A 303 -39.15 -2.80 11.05
N ILE A 304 -38.47 -3.50 10.11
CA ILE A 304 -38.40 -4.96 10.09
C ILE A 304 -36.95 -5.32 10.45
N VAL A 305 -36.78 -6.22 11.42
CA VAL A 305 -35.44 -6.72 11.80
C VAL A 305 -35.28 -8.13 11.25
N VAL A 306 -34.24 -8.36 10.47
CA VAL A 306 -33.93 -9.63 9.83
C VAL A 306 -32.61 -10.17 10.36
N ALA A 307 -32.66 -11.34 10.98
CA ALA A 307 -31.46 -12.08 11.40
C ALA A 307 -31.05 -13.06 10.29
N GLY A 308 -29.82 -12.95 9.80
CA GLY A 308 -29.23 -13.85 8.84
C GLY A 308 -28.58 -15.09 9.48
N LYS A 309 -28.16 -16.04 8.67
CA LYS A 309 -27.40 -17.24 9.07
C LYS A 309 -25.92 -16.93 9.26
N HIS A 310 -25.38 -16.10 8.39
CA HIS A 310 -23.95 -15.80 8.31
C HIS A 310 -23.61 -14.45 8.94
N GLU A 311 -22.35 -14.26 9.26
CA GLU A 311 -21.85 -12.97 9.75
C GLU A 311 -21.98 -11.90 8.66
N TYR A 312 -22.10 -10.64 9.06
CA TYR A 312 -22.36 -9.50 8.16
C TYR A 312 -21.35 -9.34 7.02
N GLY A 313 -20.10 -9.79 7.24
CA GLY A 313 -19.01 -9.70 6.27
C GLY A 313 -18.91 -10.89 5.31
N GLU A 314 -19.62 -11.99 5.57
CA GLU A 314 -19.56 -13.19 4.74
C GLU A 314 -20.32 -13.02 3.41
N ALA A 315 -19.86 -13.68 2.36
CA ALA A 315 -20.43 -13.57 1.01
C ALA A 315 -21.94 -13.90 0.93
N PRO A 316 -22.49 -14.89 1.66
CA PRO A 316 -23.94 -15.14 1.65
C PRO A 316 -24.76 -13.97 2.21
N ALA A 317 -24.28 -13.31 3.29
CA ALA A 317 -24.94 -12.14 3.87
C ALA A 317 -24.89 -10.93 2.94
N GLN A 318 -23.78 -10.72 2.24
CA GLN A 318 -23.66 -9.68 1.19
C GLN A 318 -24.63 -9.96 0.02
N SER A 319 -24.65 -11.20 -0.46
CA SER A 319 -25.57 -11.63 -1.54
C SER A 319 -27.04 -11.45 -1.17
N PHE A 320 -27.40 -11.68 0.10
CA PHE A 320 -28.74 -11.40 0.61
C PHE A 320 -29.11 -9.91 0.47
N VAL A 321 -28.18 -8.99 0.79
CA VAL A 321 -28.45 -7.55 0.66
C VAL A 321 -28.71 -7.16 -0.81
N HIS A 322 -27.95 -7.73 -1.76
CA HIS A 322 -28.19 -7.48 -3.19
C HIS A 322 -29.57 -8.00 -3.62
N ARG A 323 -29.94 -9.24 -3.23
CA ARG A 323 -31.29 -9.78 -3.51
C ARG A 323 -32.39 -8.98 -2.82
N LEU A 324 -32.17 -8.54 -1.58
CA LEU A 324 -33.12 -7.71 -0.83
C LEU A 324 -33.46 -6.44 -1.62
N ARG A 325 -32.44 -5.72 -2.10
CA ARG A 325 -32.59 -4.45 -2.81
C ARG A 325 -33.02 -4.60 -4.26
N GLY A 326 -32.48 -5.60 -4.98
CA GLY A 326 -32.73 -5.82 -6.41
C GLY A 326 -34.02 -6.58 -6.70
N ASP A 327 -34.39 -7.54 -5.85
CA ASP A 327 -35.45 -8.49 -6.18
C ASP A 327 -36.59 -8.46 -5.15
N ILE A 328 -36.30 -8.59 -3.84
CA ILE A 328 -37.32 -8.83 -2.83
C ILE A 328 -38.17 -7.58 -2.59
N VAL A 329 -37.53 -6.43 -2.33
CA VAL A 329 -38.24 -5.16 -2.09
C VAL A 329 -39.03 -4.69 -3.31
N PRO A 330 -38.47 -4.71 -4.55
CA PRO A 330 -39.22 -4.34 -5.75
C PRO A 330 -40.38 -5.26 -6.09
N SER A 331 -40.33 -6.53 -5.67
CA SER A 331 -41.40 -7.50 -5.91
C SER A 331 -42.67 -7.27 -5.04
N VAL A 332 -42.62 -6.32 -4.11
CA VAL A 332 -43.77 -5.93 -3.25
C VAL A 332 -44.43 -4.69 -3.81
N SER A 333 -45.76 -4.69 -3.92
CA SER A 333 -46.52 -3.51 -4.31
C SER A 333 -46.60 -2.51 -3.16
N TRP A 334 -45.92 -1.37 -3.33
CA TRP A 334 -45.89 -0.30 -2.33
C TRP A 334 -46.88 0.83 -2.68
N PRO A 335 -47.53 1.44 -1.70
CA PRO A 335 -48.31 2.67 -1.91
C PRO A 335 -47.38 3.80 -2.43
N ALA A 336 -47.97 4.76 -3.16
CA ALA A 336 -47.22 5.92 -3.66
C ALA A 336 -46.55 6.70 -2.52
N GLY A 337 -45.31 7.12 -2.72
CA GLY A 337 -44.51 7.88 -1.74
C GLY A 337 -43.82 7.05 -0.66
N VAL A 338 -44.05 5.75 -0.59
CA VAL A 338 -43.32 4.85 0.35
C VAL A 338 -41.89 4.61 -0.16
N ARG A 339 -40.95 4.76 0.75
CA ARG A 339 -39.54 4.41 0.51
C ARG A 339 -39.10 3.30 1.45
N VAL A 340 -38.39 2.31 0.95
CA VAL A 340 -37.85 1.20 1.73
C VAL A 340 -36.32 1.28 1.72
N LEU A 341 -35.73 1.36 2.89
CA LEU A 341 -34.29 1.49 3.09
C LEU A 341 -33.79 0.30 3.90
N ALA A 342 -32.64 -0.25 3.50
CA ALA A 342 -31.98 -1.32 4.24
C ALA A 342 -30.72 -0.78 4.92
N GLY A 343 -30.63 -0.94 6.24
CA GLY A 343 -29.51 -0.58 7.09
C GLY A 343 -29.10 -1.75 8.00
N GLY A 344 -28.21 -1.48 8.95
CA GLY A 344 -27.61 -2.51 9.81
C GLY A 344 -26.29 -3.04 9.26
N GLY A 345 -25.74 -4.09 9.90
CA GLY A 345 -24.40 -4.58 9.58
C GLY A 345 -24.18 -4.97 8.12
N PRO A 346 -24.96 -5.95 7.57
CA PRO A 346 -24.75 -6.40 6.19
C PRO A 346 -24.96 -5.29 5.14
N PRO A 347 -26.02 -4.49 5.15
CA PRO A 347 -26.20 -3.40 4.20
C PRO A 347 -25.10 -2.33 4.27
N GLN A 348 -24.62 -1.98 5.48
CA GLN A 348 -23.53 -1.02 5.66
C GLN A 348 -22.23 -1.56 5.07
N GLY A 349 -21.97 -2.85 5.26
CA GLY A 349 -20.80 -3.52 4.68
C GLY A 349 -20.82 -3.52 3.15
N VAL A 350 -21.97 -3.87 2.56
CA VAL A 350 -22.17 -3.85 1.10
C VAL A 350 -22.02 -2.41 0.55
N ASP A 351 -22.64 -1.43 1.19
CA ASP A 351 -22.51 -0.03 0.77
C ASP A 351 -21.07 0.47 0.83
N PHE A 352 -20.31 0.05 1.84
CA PHE A 352 -18.88 0.37 1.94
C PHE A 352 -18.09 -0.19 0.76
N ILE A 353 -18.30 -1.48 0.42
CA ILE A 353 -17.62 -2.13 -0.70
C ILE A 353 -18.03 -1.48 -2.02
N ASP A 354 -19.33 -1.45 -2.31
CA ASP A 354 -19.86 -0.98 -3.60
C ASP A 354 -19.43 0.46 -3.88
N ARG A 355 -19.59 1.37 -2.92
CA ARG A 355 -19.20 2.77 -3.07
C ARG A 355 -17.68 2.95 -3.23
N SER A 356 -16.90 2.20 -2.47
CA SER A 356 -15.45 2.27 -2.57
C SER A 356 -14.95 1.78 -3.93
N TYR A 357 -15.49 0.66 -4.42
CA TYR A 357 -15.07 0.07 -5.69
C TYR A 357 -15.68 0.75 -6.93
N GLN A 358 -16.75 1.54 -6.79
CA GLN A 358 -17.21 2.46 -7.83
C GLN A 358 -16.20 3.60 -8.09
N VAL A 359 -15.51 4.09 -7.05
CA VAL A 359 -14.55 5.19 -7.14
C VAL A 359 -13.13 4.68 -7.44
N PHE A 360 -12.78 3.49 -6.97
CA PHE A 360 -11.42 2.93 -7.07
C PHE A 360 -10.82 2.92 -8.48
N PRO A 361 -11.52 2.53 -9.57
CA PRO A 361 -10.96 2.58 -10.92
C PRO A 361 -10.53 3.99 -11.34
N TRP A 362 -11.28 5.02 -10.95
CA TRP A 362 -10.93 6.41 -11.24
C TRP A 362 -9.69 6.87 -10.47
N LEU A 363 -9.55 6.42 -9.22
CA LEU A 363 -8.34 6.63 -8.43
C LEU A 363 -7.14 5.95 -9.11
N VAL A 364 -7.29 4.71 -9.55
CA VAL A 364 -6.25 4.00 -10.30
C VAL A 364 -5.83 4.80 -11.52
N VAL A 365 -6.75 5.21 -12.37
CA VAL A 365 -6.46 6.00 -13.56
C VAL A 365 -5.75 7.32 -13.20
N ALA A 366 -6.22 8.02 -12.17
CA ALA A 366 -5.60 9.28 -11.73
C ALA A 366 -4.15 9.07 -11.27
N VAL A 367 -3.88 8.02 -10.47
CA VAL A 367 -2.52 7.67 -10.04
C VAL A 367 -1.64 7.36 -11.24
N LEU A 368 -2.11 6.50 -12.17
CA LEU A 368 -1.34 6.09 -13.34
C LEU A 368 -0.98 7.29 -14.23
N VAL A 369 -1.95 8.14 -14.54
CA VAL A 369 -1.76 9.32 -15.39
C VAL A 369 -0.78 10.29 -14.71
N LEU A 370 -1.01 10.62 -13.44
CA LEU A 370 -0.16 11.57 -12.73
C LEU A 370 1.29 11.05 -12.61
N THR A 371 1.45 9.80 -12.26
CA THR A 371 2.75 9.14 -12.20
C THR A 371 3.44 9.12 -13.56
N TYR A 372 2.72 8.75 -14.61
CA TYR A 372 3.26 8.76 -15.96
C TYR A 372 3.78 10.16 -16.35
N LEU A 373 2.99 11.21 -16.09
CA LEU A 373 3.37 12.59 -16.40
C LEU A 373 4.59 13.06 -15.58
N LEU A 374 4.63 12.73 -14.29
CA LEU A 374 5.76 13.06 -13.42
C LEU A 374 7.06 12.40 -13.90
N LEU A 375 7.00 11.09 -14.19
CA LEU A 375 8.17 10.34 -14.67
C LEU A 375 8.58 10.76 -16.09
N MET A 376 7.62 11.06 -16.97
CA MET A 376 7.90 11.58 -18.32
C MET A 376 8.71 12.88 -18.24
N ARG A 377 8.33 13.76 -17.31
CA ARG A 377 9.07 15.01 -17.05
C ARG A 377 10.46 14.74 -16.45
N ALA A 378 10.55 13.83 -15.48
CA ALA A 378 11.80 13.52 -14.79
C ALA A 378 12.81 12.86 -15.71
N PHE A 379 12.40 11.87 -16.48
CA PHE A 379 13.30 11.07 -17.34
C PHE A 379 13.42 11.58 -18.77
N ARG A 380 12.65 12.57 -19.17
CA ARG A 380 12.63 13.06 -20.56
C ARG A 380 12.48 11.92 -21.57
N SER A 381 11.48 11.05 -21.32
CA SER A 381 11.20 9.85 -22.11
C SER A 381 9.71 9.54 -22.09
N LEU A 382 9.17 8.97 -23.18
CA LEU A 382 7.82 8.42 -23.23
C LEU A 382 7.78 6.95 -22.81
N ILE A 383 8.80 6.19 -23.12
CA ILE A 383 8.84 4.73 -22.95
C ILE A 383 9.16 4.33 -21.52
N LEU A 384 10.08 5.03 -20.87
CA LEU A 384 10.47 4.71 -19.50
C LEU A 384 9.27 4.78 -18.52
N PRO A 385 8.47 5.86 -18.50
CA PRO A 385 7.29 5.92 -17.63
C PRO A 385 6.26 4.84 -17.94
N LEU A 386 6.04 4.52 -19.21
CA LEU A 386 5.09 3.49 -19.60
C LEU A 386 5.49 2.11 -19.04
N LYS A 387 6.77 1.75 -19.18
CA LYS A 387 7.30 0.51 -18.59
C LYS A 387 7.15 0.49 -17.06
N ALA A 388 7.51 1.60 -16.42
CA ALA A 388 7.40 1.79 -14.98
C ALA A 388 5.98 1.52 -14.48
N VAL A 389 5.00 2.17 -15.09
CA VAL A 389 3.58 2.03 -14.77
C VAL A 389 3.11 0.57 -14.95
N LEU A 390 3.45 -0.06 -16.10
CA LEU A 390 3.04 -1.44 -16.37
C LEU A 390 3.66 -2.46 -15.41
N LEU A 391 4.96 -2.30 -15.11
CA LEU A 391 5.65 -3.19 -14.17
C LEU A 391 5.13 -3.01 -12.74
N ASN A 392 4.82 -1.79 -12.33
CA ASN A 392 4.21 -1.54 -11.02
C ASN A 392 2.80 -2.13 -10.91
N LEU A 393 1.98 -2.03 -11.95
CA LEU A 393 0.68 -2.70 -11.99
C LEU A 393 0.82 -4.22 -11.84
N LEU A 394 1.80 -4.82 -12.50
CA LEU A 394 2.09 -6.25 -12.39
C LEU A 394 2.56 -6.62 -10.97
N SER A 395 3.38 -5.79 -10.34
CA SER A 395 3.81 -5.97 -8.95
C SER A 395 2.65 -5.90 -7.96
N VAL A 396 1.74 -4.93 -8.14
CA VAL A 396 0.52 -4.82 -7.34
C VAL A 396 -0.39 -6.02 -7.53
N ALA A 397 -0.59 -6.46 -8.77
CA ALA A 397 -1.39 -7.66 -9.07
C ALA A 397 -0.80 -8.92 -8.42
N ALA A 398 0.54 -9.07 -8.42
CA ALA A 398 1.23 -10.16 -7.74
C ALA A 398 1.04 -10.08 -6.20
N ALA A 399 1.07 -8.88 -5.62
CA ALA A 399 0.79 -8.70 -4.19
C ALA A 399 -0.65 -9.12 -3.83
N TYR A 400 -1.64 -8.73 -4.65
CA TYR A 400 -3.03 -9.16 -4.46
C TYR A 400 -3.20 -10.67 -4.63
N GLY A 401 -2.52 -11.26 -5.62
CA GLY A 401 -2.50 -12.71 -5.79
C GLY A 401 -1.93 -13.43 -4.56
N ALA A 402 -0.86 -12.89 -3.97
CA ALA A 402 -0.27 -13.43 -2.75
C ALA A 402 -1.24 -13.33 -1.54
N LEU A 403 -2.02 -12.24 -1.43
CA LEU A 403 -3.08 -12.15 -0.41
C LEU A 403 -4.11 -13.25 -0.57
N VAL A 404 -4.55 -13.53 -1.80
CA VAL A 404 -5.49 -14.63 -2.07
C VAL A 404 -4.87 -15.98 -1.72
N ILE A 405 -3.64 -16.25 -2.13
CA ILE A 405 -2.93 -17.51 -1.84
C ILE A 405 -2.86 -17.76 -0.33
N VAL A 406 -2.53 -16.74 0.44
CA VAL A 406 -2.30 -16.89 1.88
C VAL A 406 -3.60 -16.81 2.67
N PHE A 407 -4.43 -15.78 2.48
CA PHE A 407 -5.59 -15.54 3.33
C PHE A 407 -6.85 -16.26 2.85
N LYS A 408 -7.07 -16.39 1.53
CA LYS A 408 -8.22 -17.13 1.02
C LYS A 408 -7.95 -18.63 0.90
N TRP A 409 -6.82 -19.02 0.31
CA TRP A 409 -6.48 -20.44 0.13
C TRP A 409 -5.76 -21.05 1.34
N GLY A 410 -5.34 -20.24 2.31
CA GLY A 410 -4.71 -20.67 3.55
C GLY A 410 -3.31 -21.25 3.41
N VAL A 411 -2.62 -21.00 2.29
CA VAL A 411 -1.27 -21.51 2.05
C VAL A 411 -0.28 -20.87 3.02
N GLY A 412 0.37 -21.68 3.84
CA GLY A 412 1.37 -21.23 4.83
C GLY A 412 0.79 -20.61 6.10
N LYS A 413 -0.53 -20.61 6.30
CA LYS A 413 -1.18 -20.01 7.48
C LYS A 413 -0.64 -20.55 8.79
N ASP A 414 -0.45 -21.87 8.90
CA ASP A 414 -0.01 -22.54 10.13
C ASP A 414 1.46 -22.24 10.44
N LEU A 415 2.28 -22.03 9.41
CA LEU A 415 3.70 -21.70 9.55
C LEU A 415 3.91 -20.29 10.14
N TRP A 416 3.06 -19.35 9.78
CA TRP A 416 3.17 -17.93 10.14
C TRP A 416 2.19 -17.51 11.24
N GLY A 417 1.31 -18.41 11.70
CA GLY A 417 0.26 -18.09 12.66
C GLY A 417 -0.76 -17.07 12.13
N LEU A 418 -1.06 -17.16 10.83
CA LEU A 418 -1.97 -16.24 10.15
C LEU A 418 -3.43 -16.69 10.29
N TYR A 419 -4.31 -15.71 10.41
CA TYR A 419 -5.73 -15.97 10.31
C TYR A 419 -6.07 -16.18 8.81
N SER A 420 -6.68 -17.31 8.48
CA SER A 420 -7.25 -17.54 7.16
C SER A 420 -8.75 -17.28 7.22
N PHE A 421 -9.18 -16.32 6.45
CA PHE A 421 -10.59 -15.98 6.25
C PHE A 421 -10.81 -16.00 4.74
N GLU A 422 -11.83 -16.68 4.25
CA GLU A 422 -12.03 -16.94 2.79
C GLU A 422 -12.13 -15.67 1.93
N GLN A 423 -11.97 -14.49 2.52
CA GLN A 423 -12.10 -13.16 1.94
C GLN A 423 -10.97 -12.24 2.42
N VAL A 424 -10.75 -11.15 1.71
CA VAL A 424 -9.78 -10.08 2.04
C VAL A 424 -10.54 -8.81 2.43
N GLU A 425 -10.08 -8.09 3.45
CA GLU A 425 -10.71 -6.83 3.86
C GLU A 425 -10.69 -5.79 2.71
N ALA A 426 -11.86 -5.27 2.36
CA ALA A 426 -12.08 -4.45 1.15
C ALA A 426 -11.26 -3.15 1.08
N TRP A 427 -10.79 -2.62 2.20
CA TRP A 427 -9.93 -1.45 2.22
C TRP A 427 -8.47 -1.77 1.85
N ILE A 428 -8.04 -3.03 2.03
CA ILE A 428 -6.65 -3.45 1.82
C ILE A 428 -6.19 -3.24 0.37
N PRO A 429 -6.88 -3.76 -0.68
CA PRO A 429 -6.42 -3.57 -2.05
C PRO A 429 -6.31 -2.08 -2.43
N ILE A 430 -7.28 -1.27 -2.03
CA ILE A 430 -7.31 0.16 -2.36
C ILE A 430 -6.11 0.87 -1.73
N PHE A 431 -5.86 0.60 -0.45
CA PHE A 431 -4.79 1.24 0.29
C PHE A 431 -3.40 0.74 -0.14
N LEU A 432 -3.26 -0.58 -0.36
CA LEU A 432 -2.05 -1.16 -0.92
C LEU A 432 -1.70 -0.54 -2.27
N PHE A 433 -2.68 -0.40 -3.18
CA PHE A 433 -2.45 0.23 -4.48
C PHE A 433 -1.89 1.65 -4.32
N ALA A 434 -2.56 2.50 -3.55
CA ALA A 434 -2.15 3.89 -3.35
C ALA A 434 -0.74 3.99 -2.75
N MET A 435 -0.41 3.12 -1.80
CA MET A 435 0.88 3.11 -1.12
C MET A 435 1.99 2.52 -1.98
N LEU A 436 1.74 1.39 -2.64
CA LEU A 436 2.75 0.73 -3.46
C LEU A 436 3.16 1.58 -4.66
N PHE A 437 2.19 2.24 -5.31
CA PHE A 437 2.51 3.16 -6.39
C PHE A 437 3.41 4.31 -5.92
N GLY A 438 3.19 4.84 -4.72
CA GLY A 438 4.08 5.84 -4.13
C GLY A 438 5.48 5.28 -3.85
N LEU A 439 5.57 4.22 -3.05
CA LEU A 439 6.85 3.66 -2.58
C LEU A 439 7.68 2.99 -3.68
N SER A 440 7.04 2.37 -4.67
CA SER A 440 7.76 1.72 -5.75
C SER A 440 8.45 2.72 -6.68
N MET A 441 7.87 3.91 -6.87
CA MET A 441 8.44 4.93 -7.76
C MET A 441 9.78 5.47 -7.30
N ASP A 442 10.01 5.55 -6.01
CA ASP A 442 11.20 6.17 -5.42
C ASP A 442 12.49 5.50 -5.89
N TYR A 443 12.53 4.21 -5.81
CA TYR A 443 13.71 3.44 -6.21
C TYR A 443 13.85 3.32 -7.71
N GLU A 444 12.72 3.33 -8.45
CA GLU A 444 12.79 3.35 -9.92
C GLU A 444 13.37 4.66 -10.41
N VAL A 445 12.94 5.78 -9.83
CA VAL A 445 13.52 7.10 -10.12
C VAL A 445 15.02 7.10 -9.84
N PHE A 446 15.44 6.54 -8.70
CA PHE A 446 16.85 6.48 -8.32
C PHE A 446 17.69 5.64 -9.30
N LEU A 447 17.19 4.42 -9.64
CA LEU A 447 17.86 3.51 -10.58
C LEU A 447 17.97 4.15 -11.98
N VAL A 448 16.84 4.63 -12.51
CA VAL A 448 16.77 5.18 -13.88
C VAL A 448 17.54 6.49 -13.98
N THR A 449 17.58 7.32 -12.93
CA THR A 449 18.42 8.54 -12.92
C THR A 449 19.88 8.20 -13.09
N ARG A 450 20.39 7.17 -12.41
CA ARG A 450 21.79 6.73 -12.56
C ARG A 450 22.08 6.16 -13.94
N MET A 451 21.12 5.39 -14.50
CA MET A 451 21.22 4.93 -15.88
C MET A 451 21.23 6.11 -16.86
N ARG A 452 20.42 7.15 -16.59
CA ARG A 452 20.36 8.36 -17.44
C ARG A 452 21.65 9.16 -17.38
N GLU A 453 22.26 9.34 -16.22
CA GLU A 453 23.56 9.99 -16.06
C GLU A 453 24.62 9.30 -16.93
N SER A 454 24.73 7.96 -16.82
CA SER A 454 25.69 7.19 -17.63
C SER A 454 25.38 7.23 -19.14
N TRP A 455 24.08 7.22 -19.52
CA TRP A 455 23.65 7.39 -20.90
C TRP A 455 24.01 8.78 -21.44
N ASP A 456 23.80 9.84 -20.68
CA ASP A 456 24.09 11.21 -21.12
C ASP A 456 25.59 11.42 -21.35
N GLU A 457 26.48 10.70 -20.59
CA GLU A 457 27.91 10.72 -20.74
C GLU A 457 28.45 9.83 -21.89
N THR A 458 27.90 8.60 -22.01
CA THR A 458 28.51 7.57 -22.88
C THR A 458 27.76 7.31 -24.17
N LYS A 459 26.45 7.62 -24.21
CA LYS A 459 25.50 7.25 -25.27
C LYS A 459 25.42 5.73 -25.53
N ASP A 460 25.93 4.93 -24.60
CA ASP A 460 25.89 3.46 -24.64
C ASP A 460 24.83 2.95 -23.65
N ASN A 461 23.73 2.38 -24.18
CA ASN A 461 22.62 1.85 -23.36
C ASN A 461 23.06 0.64 -22.52
N GLY A 462 23.94 -0.21 -23.07
CA GLY A 462 24.42 -1.39 -22.34
C GLY A 462 25.22 -1.00 -21.10
N ARG A 463 26.16 -0.06 -21.30
CA ARG A 463 26.96 0.50 -20.20
C ARG A 463 26.11 1.22 -19.19
N ALA A 464 25.15 2.02 -19.64
CA ALA A 464 24.21 2.74 -18.75
C ALA A 464 23.42 1.79 -17.83
N VAL A 465 22.94 0.66 -18.36
CA VAL A 465 22.21 -0.35 -17.57
C VAL A 465 23.13 -1.04 -16.57
N VAL A 466 24.32 -1.47 -16.98
CA VAL A 466 25.28 -2.16 -16.10
C VAL A 466 25.73 -1.25 -14.96
N GLU A 467 26.20 -0.04 -15.27
CA GLU A 467 26.65 0.91 -14.25
C GLU A 467 25.51 1.37 -13.33
N GLY A 468 24.31 1.63 -13.89
CA GLY A 468 23.14 1.99 -13.12
C GLY A 468 22.77 0.92 -12.10
N LEU A 469 22.67 -0.34 -12.52
CA LEU A 469 22.31 -1.44 -11.63
C LEU A 469 23.39 -1.72 -10.58
N GLU A 470 24.65 -1.61 -10.97
CA GLU A 470 25.77 -1.84 -10.05
C GLU A 470 25.83 -0.81 -8.92
N ARG A 471 25.73 0.48 -9.27
CA ARG A 471 25.78 1.58 -8.31
C ARG A 471 24.57 1.62 -7.38
N THR A 472 23.38 1.18 -7.86
CA THR A 472 22.12 1.28 -7.11
C THR A 472 21.69 -0.03 -6.47
N GLY A 473 22.02 -1.18 -7.03
CA GLY A 473 21.52 -2.49 -6.62
C GLY A 473 21.77 -2.79 -5.14
N ARG A 474 22.95 -2.44 -4.61
CA ARG A 474 23.27 -2.63 -3.18
C ARG A 474 22.39 -1.79 -2.26
N ILE A 475 22.14 -0.52 -2.63
CA ILE A 475 21.35 0.42 -1.84
C ILE A 475 19.89 -0.02 -1.85
N VAL A 476 19.34 -0.29 -3.04
CA VAL A 476 17.97 -0.74 -3.24
C VAL A 476 17.69 -2.04 -2.47
N THR A 477 18.63 -3.00 -2.53
CA THR A 477 18.47 -4.28 -1.81
C THR A 477 18.50 -4.07 -0.29
N ALA A 478 19.42 -3.27 0.23
CA ALA A 478 19.49 -2.98 1.65
C ALA A 478 18.21 -2.31 2.16
N ALA A 479 17.72 -1.32 1.43
CA ALA A 479 16.48 -0.63 1.75
C ALA A 479 15.26 -1.56 1.64
N ALA A 480 15.16 -2.38 0.61
CA ALA A 480 14.10 -3.36 0.46
C ALA A 480 14.06 -4.37 1.61
N ILE A 481 15.22 -4.89 2.06
CA ILE A 481 15.30 -5.78 3.21
C ILE A 481 14.78 -5.09 4.48
N VAL A 482 15.15 -3.83 4.71
CA VAL A 482 14.67 -3.04 5.86
C VAL A 482 13.15 -2.87 5.80
N MET A 483 12.62 -2.50 4.64
CA MET A 483 11.17 -2.30 4.47
C MET A 483 10.38 -3.60 4.56
N VAL A 484 10.82 -4.67 3.89
CA VAL A 484 10.18 -5.99 4.00
C VAL A 484 10.14 -6.43 5.46
N ALA A 485 11.23 -6.25 6.20
CA ALA A 485 11.25 -6.61 7.62
C ALA A 485 10.38 -5.69 8.49
N ALA A 486 10.31 -4.39 8.18
CA ALA A 486 9.44 -3.46 8.88
C ALA A 486 7.96 -3.84 8.67
N PHE A 487 7.55 -4.08 7.42
CA PHE A 487 6.18 -4.45 7.11
C PHE A 487 5.83 -5.89 7.53
N SER A 488 6.79 -6.81 7.54
CA SER A 488 6.61 -8.15 8.12
C SER A 488 6.31 -8.10 9.63
N GLY A 489 6.66 -7.00 10.31
CA GLY A 489 6.26 -6.76 11.70
C GLY A 489 4.74 -6.72 11.91
N PHE A 490 3.96 -6.31 10.89
CA PHE A 490 2.49 -6.36 10.94
C PHE A 490 1.95 -7.78 10.89
N ILE A 491 2.66 -8.69 10.21
CA ILE A 491 2.28 -10.11 10.12
C ILE A 491 2.26 -10.75 11.52
N ALA A 492 3.14 -10.29 12.41
CA ALA A 492 3.15 -10.69 13.81
C ALA A 492 1.98 -10.10 14.64
N GLY A 493 1.19 -9.18 14.06
CA GLY A 493 -0.01 -8.61 14.65
C GLY A 493 -1.11 -9.67 14.80
N ARG A 494 -2.12 -9.34 15.62
CA ARG A 494 -3.25 -10.23 15.90
C ARG A 494 -4.57 -9.75 15.26
N VAL A 495 -4.50 -8.81 14.35
CA VAL A 495 -5.65 -8.27 13.60
C VAL A 495 -5.46 -8.64 12.14
N VAL A 496 -6.45 -9.30 11.53
CA VAL A 496 -6.35 -9.84 10.16
C VAL A 496 -6.02 -8.75 9.14
N GLY A 497 -6.72 -7.63 9.16
CA GLY A 497 -6.46 -6.54 8.22
C GLY A 497 -5.03 -5.99 8.32
N LEU A 498 -4.42 -5.97 9.52
CA LEU A 498 -3.01 -5.60 9.66
C LEU A 498 -2.07 -6.68 9.11
N GLN A 499 -2.40 -7.98 9.29
CA GLN A 499 -1.64 -9.08 8.72
C GLN A 499 -1.70 -9.07 7.19
N GLU A 500 -2.88 -8.88 6.61
CA GLU A 500 -3.10 -8.72 5.17
C GLU A 500 -2.30 -7.55 4.61
N PHE A 501 -2.39 -6.41 5.26
CA PHE A 501 -1.67 -5.20 4.86
C PHE A 501 -0.15 -5.41 4.92
N GLY A 502 0.36 -5.98 6.02
CA GLY A 502 1.77 -6.25 6.21
C GLY A 502 2.33 -7.24 5.20
N LEU A 503 1.61 -8.35 4.96
CA LEU A 503 2.00 -9.34 3.96
C LEU A 503 1.98 -8.73 2.54
N GLY A 504 0.89 -8.04 2.19
CA GLY A 504 0.75 -7.41 0.88
C GLY A 504 1.89 -6.45 0.58
N LEU A 505 2.26 -5.57 1.53
CA LEU A 505 3.38 -4.65 1.39
C LEU A 505 4.73 -5.38 1.33
N ALA A 506 4.97 -6.34 2.23
CA ALA A 506 6.22 -7.07 2.26
C ALA A 506 6.47 -7.83 0.95
N VAL A 507 5.45 -8.55 0.45
CA VAL A 507 5.54 -9.28 -0.83
C VAL A 507 5.72 -8.32 -2.00
N ALA A 508 4.95 -7.23 -2.06
CA ALA A 508 5.06 -6.27 -3.14
C ALA A 508 6.46 -5.64 -3.22
N ILE A 509 7.02 -5.20 -2.08
CA ILE A 509 8.36 -4.60 -2.03
C ILE A 509 9.43 -5.64 -2.36
N PHE A 510 9.28 -6.88 -1.87
CA PHE A 510 10.20 -7.95 -2.18
C PHE A 510 10.22 -8.25 -3.69
N VAL A 511 9.05 -8.43 -4.29
CA VAL A 511 8.86 -8.69 -5.72
C VAL A 511 9.41 -7.53 -6.56
N ASP A 512 9.08 -6.30 -6.16
CA ASP A 512 9.52 -5.09 -6.86
C ASP A 512 11.05 -4.95 -6.84
N ALA A 513 11.67 -5.07 -5.70
CA ALA A 513 13.12 -4.92 -5.57
C ALA A 513 13.91 -6.06 -6.25
N THR A 514 13.40 -7.31 -6.22
CA THR A 514 14.10 -8.49 -6.73
C THR A 514 13.77 -8.81 -8.18
N ILE A 515 12.51 -8.95 -8.53
CA ILE A 515 12.09 -9.38 -9.86
C ILE A 515 11.94 -8.19 -10.80
N VAL A 516 11.18 -7.19 -10.38
CA VAL A 516 10.88 -6.06 -11.27
C VAL A 516 12.16 -5.26 -11.55
N ARG A 517 12.83 -4.77 -10.53
CA ARG A 517 14.00 -3.88 -10.72
C ARG A 517 15.29 -4.57 -11.08
N ALA A 518 15.56 -5.72 -10.46
CA ALA A 518 16.80 -6.43 -10.73
C ALA A 518 16.78 -7.23 -12.03
N VAL A 519 15.58 -7.61 -12.53
CA VAL A 519 15.45 -8.47 -13.72
C VAL A 519 14.65 -7.81 -14.84
N LEU A 520 13.37 -7.40 -14.59
CA LEU A 520 12.49 -6.95 -15.67
C LEU A 520 12.88 -5.58 -16.21
N VAL A 521 13.21 -4.61 -15.35
CA VAL A 521 13.65 -3.27 -15.79
C VAL A 521 14.91 -3.35 -16.66
N PRO A 522 16.01 -3.99 -16.23
CA PRO A 522 17.19 -4.13 -17.07
C PRO A 522 16.94 -4.90 -18.37
N SER A 523 16.09 -5.95 -18.34
CA SER A 523 15.72 -6.71 -19.53
C SER A 523 14.98 -5.84 -20.55
N LEU A 524 14.00 -5.06 -20.11
CA LEU A 524 13.28 -4.12 -20.96
C LEU A 524 14.20 -2.98 -21.45
N MET A 525 15.12 -2.50 -20.61
CA MET A 525 16.11 -1.51 -21.02
C MET A 525 17.03 -2.04 -22.12
N ALA A 526 17.42 -3.33 -22.04
CA ALA A 526 18.20 -3.97 -23.08
C ALA A 526 17.43 -4.10 -24.40
N LEU A 527 16.16 -4.51 -24.36
CA LEU A 527 15.32 -4.73 -25.54
C LEU A 527 14.98 -3.44 -26.28
N PHE A 528 14.63 -2.38 -25.55
CA PHE A 528 14.27 -1.11 -26.16
C PHE A 528 15.49 -0.25 -26.57
N GLY A 529 16.67 -0.53 -26.01
CA GLY A 529 17.91 0.16 -26.39
C GLY A 529 17.79 1.69 -26.32
N ARG A 530 18.14 2.37 -27.41
CA ARG A 530 18.07 3.85 -27.50
C ARG A 530 16.65 4.43 -27.38
N TRP A 531 15.61 3.66 -27.70
CA TRP A 531 14.22 4.10 -27.57
C TRP A 531 13.82 4.42 -26.12
N ASN A 532 14.51 3.87 -25.14
CA ASN A 532 14.30 4.21 -23.74
C ASN A 532 14.49 5.71 -23.45
N TRP A 533 15.29 6.37 -24.24
CA TRP A 533 15.71 7.75 -23.99
C TRP A 533 15.01 8.78 -24.89
N TRP A 534 14.02 8.32 -25.67
CA TRP A 534 13.35 9.14 -26.67
C TRP A 534 12.24 10.00 -26.07
N LEU A 535 12.32 11.31 -26.41
CA LEU A 535 11.27 12.29 -26.16
C LEU A 535 11.10 13.22 -27.39
N PRO A 536 9.95 13.20 -28.09
CA PRO A 536 9.70 14.06 -29.23
C PRO A 536 9.77 15.55 -28.87
N PRO A 537 10.26 16.42 -29.77
CA PRO A 537 10.34 17.88 -29.52
C PRO A 537 9.02 18.54 -29.21
N THR A 538 7.93 18.04 -29.79
CA THR A 538 6.57 18.54 -29.53
C THR A 538 6.14 18.31 -28.08
N VAL A 539 6.32 17.09 -27.58
CA VAL A 539 6.00 16.73 -26.18
C VAL A 539 6.93 17.46 -25.20
N ALA A 540 8.25 17.52 -25.54
CA ALA A 540 9.25 18.20 -24.71
C ALA A 540 8.87 19.69 -24.47
N ARG A 541 8.33 20.34 -25.50
CA ARG A 541 7.87 21.73 -25.44
C ARG A 541 6.68 21.91 -24.51
N VAL A 542 5.71 20.98 -24.58
CA VAL A 542 4.52 21.00 -23.71
C VAL A 542 4.88 20.84 -22.23
N ILE A 543 5.76 19.89 -21.92
CA ILE A 543 6.17 19.63 -20.52
C ILE A 543 7.34 20.51 -20.05
N ARG A 544 7.80 21.44 -20.89
CA ARG A 544 8.86 22.42 -20.59
C ARG A 544 10.18 21.77 -20.16
N VAL A 545 10.67 20.80 -20.94
CA VAL A 545 11.96 20.13 -20.73
C VAL A 545 12.75 20.08 -22.04
N PRO A 546 14.09 19.92 -22.00
CA PRO A 546 14.89 19.71 -23.21
C PRO A 546 14.44 18.45 -23.97
N PRO A 547 14.35 18.48 -25.30
CA PRO A 547 14.04 17.30 -26.11
C PRO A 547 15.18 16.27 -26.00
N SER A 548 14.84 15.00 -26.21
CA SER A 548 15.80 13.89 -26.26
C SER A 548 15.55 13.10 -27.57
N PRO A 549 16.08 13.56 -28.71
CA PRO A 549 15.88 12.93 -30.00
C PRO A 549 16.63 11.59 -30.09
N LEU A 550 16.17 10.69 -31.00
CA LEU A 550 16.81 9.40 -31.26
C LEU A 550 18.13 9.55 -32.01
N GLU A 551 18.22 10.57 -32.87
CA GLU A 551 19.41 10.91 -33.60
C GLU A 551 20.17 12.01 -32.85
N VAL A 552 21.42 11.76 -32.54
CA VAL A 552 22.36 12.83 -32.16
C VAL A 552 22.69 13.57 -33.45
N PRO A 553 22.43 14.89 -33.57
CA PRO A 553 22.93 15.62 -34.73
C PRO A 553 24.45 15.40 -34.83
N THR A 554 24.91 14.80 -35.89
CA THR A 554 26.33 14.77 -36.23
C THR A 554 26.74 16.22 -36.48
N SER A 555 27.37 16.82 -35.47
CA SER A 555 28.06 18.12 -35.63
C SER A 555 29.35 17.96 -36.39
#